data_74aa99fc29cad606c2775506f1c0386e
#
_entry.id   74aa99fc29cad606c2775506f1c0386e
#
_cell.length_a   1.000
_cell.length_b   1.000
_cell.length_c   1.000
_cell.angle_alpha   90.00
_cell.angle_beta   90.00
_cell.angle_gamma   90.00
#
_symmetry.space_group_name_H-M   'P 1'
#
loop_
_entity.id
_entity.type
_entity.pdbx_description
1 polymer ?
#
loop_
_entity_poly.entity_id
_entity_poly.type
_entity_poly.pdbx_seq_one_letter_code
_entity_poly.pdbx_strand_id
1 'polypeptide(L)'
;VLVHYGGQSAKKSGLLDRVCEALKDFDIDYVTLGGVVPNPHLSKVYEGIELCKKEGVDFILAVGGGSVIDSCKAIAYGLGNPEVDVWDLFTGKARPKACYPLGSVLTIAAAGSEMSNSCVITNEEGWYKKALDTDLARPKFAIMNPEITYTLPDYQTQCGCADIMMHTMERYFVLEDTMEITDRIAQDVMKNVMKYAKILKKDPENYEARANIMWASSWAINGLLSTGKSTAWSVHAMEHELSAYYDITHGIGLAILTPRFLNHILNDKTVDMIRDFGINVFNITPSDNKMNDAKKAIAYLHAFFEQDMCIPMTLGEVGIDDEKLEIMAEAAARHAGGTIKGVVELTKDDVLEIYKACL
;
A
#
# COMPACT_ATOMS: atom_id res chain seq x y z
N VAL A 1 14.89 23.18 -3.15
CA VAL A 1 14.14 21.92 -3.20
C VAL A 1 14.91 20.81 -2.48
N LEU A 2 14.24 19.96 -1.67
CA LEU A 2 14.80 18.70 -1.23
C LEU A 2 14.47 17.62 -2.28
N VAL A 3 15.46 16.98 -2.88
CA VAL A 3 15.31 15.76 -3.69
C VAL A 3 15.54 14.57 -2.79
N HIS A 4 14.46 13.88 -2.39
CA HIS A 4 14.50 12.74 -1.46
C HIS A 4 14.31 11.44 -2.23
N TYR A 5 15.15 10.42 -1.96
CA TYR A 5 15.14 9.17 -2.72
C TYR A 5 15.51 7.96 -1.87
N GLY A 6 15.25 6.76 -2.39
CA GLY A 6 15.53 5.51 -1.71
C GLY A 6 17.01 5.10 -1.75
N GLY A 7 17.26 3.81 -1.98
CA GLY A 7 18.60 3.26 -2.04
C GLY A 7 19.35 3.58 -3.35
N GLN A 8 19.81 2.53 -4.05
CA GLN A 8 20.71 2.71 -5.20
C GLN A 8 19.98 2.70 -6.56
N SER A 9 18.70 2.30 -6.64
CA SER A 9 18.02 2.09 -7.93
C SER A 9 17.92 3.36 -8.77
N ALA A 10 17.45 4.46 -8.18
CA ALA A 10 17.33 5.76 -8.88
C ALA A 10 18.69 6.33 -9.31
N LYS A 11 19.77 6.05 -8.55
CA LYS A 11 21.15 6.40 -8.95
C LYS A 11 21.63 5.54 -10.11
N LYS A 12 21.53 4.22 -9.97
CA LYS A 12 22.04 3.26 -10.96
C LYS A 12 21.33 3.37 -12.31
N SER A 13 20.06 3.74 -12.33
CA SER A 13 19.30 3.99 -13.57
C SER A 13 19.58 5.34 -14.22
N GLY A 14 20.36 6.22 -13.56
CA GLY A 14 20.57 7.60 -14.00
C GLY A 14 19.36 8.52 -13.81
N LEU A 15 18.27 8.03 -13.24
CA LEU A 15 17.05 8.85 -13.03
C LEU A 15 17.31 10.03 -12.10
N LEU A 16 18.06 9.78 -11.00
CA LEU A 16 18.38 10.84 -10.05
C LEU A 16 19.17 11.99 -10.71
N ASP A 17 20.17 11.63 -11.54
CA ASP A 17 20.99 12.62 -12.25
C ASP A 17 20.13 13.44 -13.21
N ARG A 18 19.25 12.78 -13.99
CA ARG A 18 18.29 13.46 -14.89
C ARG A 18 17.38 14.43 -14.14
N VAL A 19 16.88 14.06 -12.97
CA VAL A 19 16.04 14.94 -12.12
C VAL A 19 16.84 16.13 -11.62
N CYS A 20 18.07 15.90 -11.14
CA CYS A 20 18.94 16.99 -10.66
C CYS A 20 19.38 17.93 -11.80
N GLU A 21 19.67 17.39 -12.99
CA GLU A 21 19.98 18.20 -14.18
C GLU A 21 18.80 19.06 -14.60
N ALA A 22 17.58 18.48 -14.63
CA ALA A 22 16.37 19.24 -14.95
C ALA A 22 16.12 20.40 -13.97
N LEU A 23 16.38 20.22 -12.67
CA LEU A 23 16.29 21.32 -11.70
C LEU A 23 17.32 22.42 -11.99
N LYS A 24 18.57 22.06 -12.34
CA LYS A 24 19.62 23.02 -12.70
C LYS A 24 19.29 23.80 -13.97
N ASP A 25 18.72 23.15 -14.97
CA ASP A 25 18.36 23.76 -16.25
C ASP A 25 17.32 24.88 -16.08
N PHE A 26 16.58 24.86 -14.95
CA PHE A 26 15.62 25.89 -14.59
C PHE A 26 16.09 26.78 -13.43
N ASP A 27 17.39 26.79 -13.11
CA ASP A 27 17.99 27.59 -12.02
C ASP A 27 17.32 27.32 -10.65
N ILE A 28 16.91 26.06 -10.39
CA ILE A 28 16.32 25.66 -9.13
C ILE A 28 17.38 25.04 -8.23
N ASP A 29 17.68 25.71 -7.11
CA ASP A 29 18.57 25.18 -6.08
C ASP A 29 17.98 23.94 -5.42
N TYR A 30 18.81 22.93 -5.19
CA TYR A 30 18.39 21.70 -4.53
C TYR A 30 19.47 21.10 -3.63
N VAL A 31 19.01 20.36 -2.65
CA VAL A 31 19.81 19.44 -1.83
C VAL A 31 19.27 18.03 -1.96
N THR A 32 20.10 17.03 -1.74
CA THR A 32 19.70 15.64 -1.88
C THR A 32 19.76 14.90 -0.56
N LEU A 33 18.78 14.04 -0.29
CA LEU A 33 18.77 13.11 0.85
C LEU A 33 18.34 11.73 0.37
N GLY A 34 19.25 10.75 0.45
CA GLY A 34 18.98 9.37 0.08
C GLY A 34 18.86 8.46 1.29
N GLY A 35 18.61 7.17 1.00
CA GLY A 35 18.66 6.11 2.00
C GLY A 35 17.31 5.79 2.65
N VAL A 36 16.19 6.14 2.01
CA VAL A 36 14.88 5.61 2.44
C VAL A 36 14.84 4.11 2.17
N VAL A 37 14.46 3.36 3.19
CA VAL A 37 14.25 1.91 3.14
C VAL A 37 12.77 1.59 2.96
N PRO A 38 12.40 0.36 2.53
CA PRO A 38 11.02 -0.12 2.68
C PRO A 38 10.55 0.05 4.13
N ASN A 39 9.24 0.28 4.35
CA ASN A 39 8.71 0.64 5.68
C ASN A 39 9.44 1.85 6.29
N PRO A 40 9.29 3.07 5.72
CA PRO A 40 10.19 4.19 5.95
C PRO A 40 10.29 4.57 7.42
N HIS A 41 11.50 4.85 7.88
CA HIS A 41 11.84 5.05 9.26
C HIS A 41 11.68 6.49 9.72
N LEU A 42 11.24 6.68 10.97
CA LEU A 42 11.07 7.99 11.60
C LEU A 42 12.40 8.74 11.75
N SER A 43 13.50 8.04 12.02
CA SER A 43 14.85 8.63 12.10
C SER A 43 15.24 9.35 10.80
N LYS A 44 14.87 8.78 9.63
CA LYS A 44 15.11 9.42 8.32
C LYS A 44 14.24 10.67 8.12
N VAL A 45 13.04 10.67 8.67
CA VAL A 45 12.16 11.84 8.64
C VAL A 45 12.78 12.99 9.45
N TYR A 46 13.28 12.73 10.65
CA TYR A 46 13.96 13.76 11.44
C TYR A 46 15.19 14.32 10.73
N GLU A 47 16.04 13.46 10.15
CA GLU A 47 17.18 13.89 9.32
C GLU A 47 16.74 14.83 8.19
N GLY A 48 15.66 14.49 7.50
CA GLY A 48 15.10 15.31 6.41
C GLY A 48 14.58 16.66 6.90
N ILE A 49 13.88 16.70 8.03
CA ILE A 49 13.39 17.95 8.64
C ILE A 49 14.55 18.88 8.98
N GLU A 50 15.59 18.36 9.64
CA GLU A 50 16.75 19.17 10.02
C GLU A 50 17.53 19.67 8.80
N LEU A 51 17.72 18.82 7.77
CA LEU A 51 18.34 19.24 6.53
C LEU A 51 17.55 20.35 5.85
N CYS A 52 16.22 20.22 5.75
CA CYS A 52 15.36 21.24 5.13
C CYS A 52 15.42 22.58 5.86
N LYS A 53 15.41 22.56 7.21
CA LYS A 53 15.55 23.78 8.02
C LYS A 53 16.88 24.47 7.77
N LYS A 54 17.98 23.70 7.77
CA LYS A 54 19.34 24.22 7.58
C LYS A 54 19.53 24.86 6.21
N GLU A 55 19.00 24.24 5.15
CA GLU A 55 19.21 24.65 3.77
C GLU A 55 18.09 25.56 3.22
N GLY A 56 17.08 25.90 4.04
CA GLY A 56 15.97 26.78 3.64
C GLY A 56 15.08 26.21 2.55
N VAL A 57 14.83 24.88 2.62
CA VAL A 57 14.00 24.19 1.63
C VAL A 57 12.53 24.62 1.74
N ASP A 58 11.89 24.88 0.61
CA ASP A 58 10.48 25.29 0.49
C ASP A 58 9.61 24.32 -0.32
N PHE A 59 10.22 23.33 -0.99
CA PHE A 59 9.55 22.28 -1.75
C PHE A 59 10.26 20.94 -1.61
N ILE A 60 9.49 19.82 -1.57
CA ILE A 60 10.05 18.47 -1.47
C ILE A 60 9.70 17.67 -2.73
N LEU A 61 10.70 17.06 -3.36
CA LEU A 61 10.55 16.20 -4.52
C LEU A 61 10.93 14.76 -4.18
N ALA A 62 9.95 13.87 -4.15
CA ALA A 62 10.15 12.45 -3.96
C ALA A 62 10.59 11.81 -5.29
N VAL A 63 11.72 11.10 -5.30
CA VAL A 63 12.17 10.28 -6.44
C VAL A 63 12.19 8.82 -5.99
N GLY A 64 11.06 8.12 -6.14
CA GLY A 64 10.93 6.77 -5.60
C GLY A 64 9.51 6.21 -5.66
N GLY A 65 9.29 5.15 -4.91
CA GLY A 65 8.00 4.53 -4.67
C GLY A 65 7.31 5.05 -3.40
N GLY A 66 6.29 4.33 -2.94
CA GLY A 66 5.47 4.70 -1.79
C GLY A 66 6.25 5.07 -0.53
N SER A 67 7.26 4.27 -0.14
CA SER A 67 8.10 4.55 1.04
C SER A 67 8.83 5.90 0.96
N VAL A 68 9.33 6.27 -0.22
CA VAL A 68 10.00 7.57 -0.42
C VAL A 68 8.97 8.71 -0.35
N ILE A 69 7.82 8.54 -0.98
CA ILE A 69 6.75 9.54 -0.98
C ILE A 69 6.23 9.74 0.45
N ASP A 70 6.04 8.66 1.21
CA ASP A 70 5.58 8.73 2.61
C ASP A 70 6.60 9.42 3.51
N SER A 71 7.91 9.10 3.34
CA SER A 71 8.98 9.84 4.03
C SER A 71 8.94 11.33 3.70
N CYS A 72 8.72 11.71 2.43
CA CYS A 72 8.55 13.12 2.02
C CYS A 72 7.33 13.78 2.65
N LYS A 73 6.19 13.08 2.71
CA LYS A 73 4.97 13.58 3.38
C LYS A 73 5.22 13.84 4.86
N ALA A 74 5.89 12.91 5.54
CA ALA A 74 6.21 13.06 6.95
C ALA A 74 7.18 14.23 7.20
N ILE A 75 8.21 14.42 6.36
CA ILE A 75 9.09 15.59 6.41
C ILE A 75 8.28 16.88 6.22
N ALA A 76 7.38 16.88 5.21
CA ALA A 76 6.52 18.02 4.91
C ALA A 76 5.57 18.39 6.06
N TYR A 77 5.06 17.39 6.79
CA TYR A 77 4.29 17.61 8.01
C TYR A 77 5.13 18.22 9.13
N GLY A 78 6.34 17.69 9.38
CA GLY A 78 7.22 18.21 10.41
C GLY A 78 7.65 19.66 10.16
N LEU A 79 7.90 20.02 8.90
CA LEU A 79 8.20 21.40 8.50
C LEU A 79 6.98 22.34 8.63
N GLY A 80 5.80 21.84 8.33
CA GLY A 80 4.54 22.61 8.43
C GLY A 80 4.05 22.80 9.86
N ASN A 81 4.57 22.03 10.84
CA ASN A 81 4.14 22.08 12.24
C ASN A 81 5.37 22.08 13.19
N PRO A 82 6.23 23.11 13.13
CA PRO A 82 7.52 23.13 13.83
C PRO A 82 7.41 23.16 15.37
N GLU A 83 6.20 23.41 15.89
CA GLU A 83 5.91 23.48 17.32
C GLU A 83 5.60 22.12 17.98
N VAL A 84 5.45 21.06 17.18
CA VAL A 84 5.14 19.71 17.65
C VAL A 84 6.11 18.68 17.08
N ASP A 85 6.35 17.61 17.82
CA ASP A 85 7.08 16.47 17.28
C ASP A 85 6.26 15.79 16.16
N VAL A 86 6.91 15.48 15.04
CA VAL A 86 6.22 14.87 13.90
C VAL A 86 5.56 13.53 14.25
N TRP A 87 6.16 12.75 15.16
CA TRP A 87 5.58 11.48 15.62
C TRP A 87 4.28 11.67 16.42
N ASP A 88 4.13 12.80 17.12
CA ASP A 88 2.88 13.12 17.82
C ASP A 88 1.70 13.32 16.87
N LEU A 89 1.96 13.68 15.61
CA LEU A 89 0.93 13.71 14.57
C LEU A 89 0.45 12.30 14.22
N PHE A 90 1.37 11.33 14.11
CA PHE A 90 1.05 9.92 13.80
C PHE A 90 0.39 9.19 14.98
N THR A 91 0.65 9.60 16.21
CA THR A 91 0.02 9.01 17.39
C THR A 91 -1.30 9.66 17.78
N GLY A 92 -1.72 10.70 17.05
CA GLY A 92 -2.97 11.43 17.34
C GLY A 92 -2.91 12.36 18.56
N LYS A 93 -1.74 12.54 19.17
CA LYS A 93 -1.53 13.52 20.26
C LYS A 93 -1.64 14.96 19.75
N ALA A 94 -1.32 15.19 18.48
CA ALA A 94 -1.50 16.46 17.80
C ALA A 94 -2.15 16.24 16.42
N ARG A 95 -2.69 17.33 15.84
CA ARG A 95 -3.25 17.30 14.47
C ARG A 95 -2.42 18.22 13.57
N PRO A 96 -2.08 17.80 12.33
CA PRO A 96 -1.36 18.66 11.40
C PRO A 96 -2.24 19.84 10.98
N LYS A 97 -1.68 21.05 11.01
CA LYS A 97 -2.33 22.29 10.60
C LYS A 97 -1.89 22.73 9.20
N ALA A 98 -0.67 22.34 8.83
CA ALA A 98 -0.06 22.69 7.56
C ALA A 98 0.84 21.55 7.07
N CYS A 99 1.21 21.62 5.81
CA CYS A 99 2.15 20.71 5.16
C CYS A 99 2.93 21.48 4.09
N TYR A 100 4.23 21.26 3.98
CA TYR A 100 5.01 21.83 2.89
C TYR A 100 4.56 21.20 1.56
N PRO A 101 4.62 21.96 0.44
CA PRO A 101 4.30 21.42 -0.86
C PRO A 101 5.30 20.34 -1.26
N LEU A 102 4.79 19.28 -1.88
CA LEU A 102 5.62 18.19 -2.40
C LEU A 102 5.11 17.71 -3.76
N GLY A 103 6.02 17.13 -4.52
CA GLY A 103 5.74 16.45 -5.79
C GLY A 103 6.46 15.10 -5.83
N SER A 104 6.16 14.27 -6.82
CA SER A 104 6.79 12.96 -6.95
C SER A 104 7.19 12.60 -8.38
N VAL A 105 8.27 11.86 -8.51
CA VAL A 105 8.67 11.12 -9.70
C VAL A 105 8.56 9.63 -9.32
N LEU A 106 7.53 8.97 -9.81
CA LEU A 106 7.17 7.61 -9.40
C LEU A 106 8.08 6.58 -10.07
N THR A 107 8.62 5.65 -9.28
CA THR A 107 9.52 4.59 -9.78
C THR A 107 8.95 3.19 -9.63
N ILE A 108 7.85 3.01 -8.92
CA ILE A 108 7.14 1.72 -8.75
C ILE A 108 5.66 1.98 -8.53
N ALA A 109 4.83 1.23 -9.24
CA ALA A 109 3.39 1.22 -9.04
C ALA A 109 3.01 0.16 -7.99
N ALA A 110 2.49 0.58 -6.86
CA ALA A 110 2.05 -0.26 -5.74
C ALA A 110 1.08 0.54 -4.85
N ALA A 111 1.59 1.14 -3.78
CA ALA A 111 0.81 1.88 -2.77
C ALA A 111 0.00 3.08 -3.29
N GLY A 112 0.33 3.63 -4.47
CA GLY A 112 -0.37 4.79 -5.02
C GLY A 112 -0.19 6.07 -4.19
N SER A 113 0.91 6.17 -3.42
CA SER A 113 1.14 7.27 -2.49
C SER A 113 1.23 8.64 -3.20
N GLU A 114 1.54 8.65 -4.49
CA GLU A 114 1.55 9.86 -5.33
C GLU A 114 0.16 10.52 -5.44
N MET A 115 -0.91 9.79 -5.16
CA MET A 115 -2.29 10.30 -5.19
C MET A 115 -3.07 10.08 -3.88
N SER A 116 -2.45 9.43 -2.91
CA SER A 116 -3.02 9.11 -1.60
C SER A 116 -2.95 10.30 -0.64
N ASN A 117 -3.92 10.38 0.27
CA ASN A 117 -3.88 11.24 1.46
C ASN A 117 -3.23 10.55 2.67
N SER A 118 -2.82 9.29 2.53
CA SER A 118 -2.18 8.51 3.58
C SER A 118 -0.66 8.67 3.56
N CYS A 119 -0.06 8.55 4.73
CA CYS A 119 1.37 8.53 4.95
C CYS A 119 1.65 7.54 6.07
N VAL A 120 2.50 6.53 5.82
CA VAL A 120 2.81 5.48 6.79
C VAL A 120 4.29 5.53 7.16
N ILE A 121 4.59 5.64 8.45
CA ILE A 121 5.95 5.71 8.99
C ILE A 121 6.14 4.67 10.10
N THR A 122 7.32 4.09 10.15
CA THR A 122 7.74 3.17 11.19
C THR A 122 8.64 3.89 12.20
N ASN A 123 8.23 3.91 13.45
CA ASN A 123 9.10 4.35 14.55
C ASN A 123 9.92 3.15 15.01
N GLU A 124 11.24 3.25 14.89
CA GLU A 124 12.19 2.19 15.29
C GLU A 124 12.19 1.95 16.81
N GLU A 125 11.79 2.94 17.60
CA GLU A 125 11.58 2.76 19.04
C GLU A 125 10.26 2.01 19.27
N GLY A 126 10.35 0.70 19.40
CA GLY A 126 9.22 -0.21 19.61
C GLY A 126 8.57 -0.74 18.33
N TRP A 127 9.13 -0.42 17.17
CA TRP A 127 8.70 -0.92 15.85
C TRP A 127 7.22 -0.65 15.56
N TYR A 128 6.77 0.56 15.89
CA TYR A 128 5.39 0.98 15.63
C TYR A 128 5.21 1.54 14.23
N LYS A 129 4.45 0.84 13.38
CA LYS A 129 4.06 1.29 12.05
C LYS A 129 2.71 2.02 12.17
N LYS A 130 2.66 3.32 11.84
CA LYS A 130 1.48 4.17 12.00
C LYS A 130 1.17 4.94 10.72
N ALA A 131 -0.12 5.05 10.42
CA ALA A 131 -0.64 5.88 9.34
C ALA A 131 -1.11 7.24 9.85
N LEU A 132 -0.97 8.27 9.01
CA LEU A 132 -1.57 9.58 9.17
C LEU A 132 -2.30 9.94 7.87
N ASP A 133 -3.61 10.11 7.95
CA ASP A 133 -4.49 10.37 6.80
C ASP A 133 -4.97 11.81 6.82
N THR A 134 -4.51 12.62 5.85
CA THR A 134 -4.97 13.99 5.66
C THR A 134 -4.68 14.51 4.25
N ASP A 135 -5.61 15.23 3.65
CA ASP A 135 -5.47 15.78 2.31
C ASP A 135 -4.38 16.86 2.18
N LEU A 136 -3.84 17.34 3.30
CA LEU A 136 -2.76 18.34 3.31
C LEU A 136 -1.49 17.85 2.58
N ALA A 137 -1.15 16.56 2.67
CA ALA A 137 0.07 15.98 2.11
C ALA A 137 -0.14 15.30 0.75
N ARG A 138 -1.27 15.49 0.08
CA ARG A 138 -1.38 15.01 -1.32
C ARG A 138 -0.34 15.73 -2.19
N PRO A 139 0.49 14.99 -2.94
CA PRO A 139 1.44 15.61 -3.86
C PRO A 139 0.76 16.58 -4.83
N LYS A 140 1.42 17.72 -5.08
CA LYS A 140 0.91 18.74 -5.99
C LYS A 140 0.95 18.29 -7.45
N PHE A 141 1.88 17.39 -7.77
CA PHE A 141 1.96 16.69 -9.05
C PHE A 141 2.66 15.34 -8.86
N ALA A 142 2.45 14.45 -9.83
CA ALA A 142 3.18 13.20 -9.96
C ALA A 142 3.65 13.02 -11.40
N ILE A 143 4.95 12.80 -11.59
CA ILE A 143 5.51 12.39 -12.86
C ILE A 143 5.45 10.88 -12.91
N MET A 144 4.60 10.36 -13.78
CA MET A 144 4.26 8.94 -13.90
C MET A 144 4.65 8.42 -15.28
N ASN A 145 5.96 8.18 -15.49
CA ASN A 145 6.47 7.60 -16.75
C ASN A 145 6.61 6.07 -16.59
N PRO A 146 5.82 5.27 -17.32
CA PRO A 146 5.87 3.81 -17.26
C PRO A 146 7.26 3.21 -17.54
N GLU A 147 8.06 3.83 -18.42
CA GLU A 147 9.40 3.35 -18.79
C GLU A 147 10.37 3.33 -17.61
N ILE A 148 10.18 4.21 -16.61
CA ILE A 148 11.01 4.22 -15.40
C ILE A 148 10.86 2.89 -14.62
N THR A 149 9.74 2.20 -14.79
CA THR A 149 9.45 0.92 -14.10
C THR A 149 9.98 -0.32 -14.83
N TYR A 150 10.57 -0.21 -16.03
CA TYR A 150 11.06 -1.36 -16.80
C TYR A 150 12.17 -2.15 -16.09
N THR A 151 12.99 -1.46 -15.29
CA THR A 151 14.09 -2.08 -14.55
C THR A 151 13.66 -2.72 -13.22
N LEU A 152 12.38 -2.70 -12.88
CA LEU A 152 11.88 -3.36 -11.67
C LEU A 152 11.99 -4.87 -11.81
N PRO A 153 12.52 -5.58 -10.80
CA PRO A 153 12.43 -7.03 -10.75
C PRO A 153 10.97 -7.50 -10.82
N ASP A 154 10.75 -8.65 -11.45
CA ASP A 154 9.44 -9.27 -11.55
C ASP A 154 8.76 -9.39 -10.16
N TYR A 155 9.51 -9.85 -9.16
CA TYR A 155 9.04 -9.94 -7.78
C TYR A 155 8.43 -8.62 -7.28
N GLN A 156 9.11 -7.49 -7.46
CA GLN A 156 8.62 -6.18 -7.01
C GLN A 156 7.39 -5.73 -7.81
N THR A 157 7.35 -6.05 -9.10
CA THR A 157 6.19 -5.77 -9.95
C THR A 157 4.96 -6.54 -9.48
N GLN A 158 5.11 -7.83 -9.18
CA GLN A 158 3.99 -8.65 -8.72
C GLN A 158 3.53 -8.26 -7.30
N CYS A 159 4.47 -7.95 -6.41
CA CYS A 159 4.13 -7.40 -5.09
C CYS A 159 3.31 -6.10 -5.21
N GLY A 160 3.71 -5.20 -6.12
CA GLY A 160 2.95 -3.97 -6.38
C GLY A 160 1.55 -4.25 -6.91
N CYS A 161 1.40 -5.20 -7.83
CA CYS A 161 0.09 -5.61 -8.32
C CYS A 161 -0.80 -6.20 -7.21
N ALA A 162 -0.23 -7.00 -6.30
CA ALA A 162 -0.96 -7.53 -5.14
C ALA A 162 -1.42 -6.42 -4.21
N ASP A 163 -0.58 -5.43 -3.94
CA ASP A 163 -0.91 -4.26 -3.11
C ASP A 163 -2.06 -3.45 -3.72
N ILE A 164 -2.03 -3.18 -5.04
CA ILE A 164 -3.14 -2.50 -5.76
C ILE A 164 -4.44 -3.30 -5.66
N MET A 165 -4.38 -4.63 -5.83
CA MET A 165 -5.54 -5.50 -5.65
C MET A 165 -6.12 -5.35 -4.25
N MET A 166 -5.27 -5.37 -3.22
CA MET A 166 -5.70 -5.29 -1.83
C MET A 166 -6.29 -3.94 -1.46
N HIS A 167 -5.68 -2.84 -1.90
CA HIS A 167 -6.25 -1.51 -1.75
C HIS A 167 -7.66 -1.41 -2.34
N THR A 168 -7.86 -2.04 -3.49
CA THR A 168 -9.17 -2.06 -4.16
C THR A 168 -10.14 -2.97 -3.42
N MET A 169 -9.71 -4.16 -2.99
CA MET A 169 -10.56 -5.17 -2.32
C MET A 169 -11.04 -4.69 -0.96
N GLU A 170 -10.22 -4.04 -0.15
CA GLU A 170 -10.64 -3.53 1.16
C GLU A 170 -11.60 -2.35 1.07
N ARG A 171 -11.67 -1.68 -0.08
CA ARG A 171 -12.72 -0.70 -0.39
C ARG A 171 -13.95 -1.32 -1.02
N TYR A 172 -13.79 -2.43 -1.72
CA TYR A 172 -14.88 -3.16 -2.34
C TYR A 172 -15.69 -3.96 -1.32
N PHE A 173 -15.02 -4.67 -0.41
CA PHE A 173 -15.65 -5.50 0.60
C PHE A 173 -16.23 -4.66 1.76
N VAL A 174 -17.47 -4.24 1.59
CA VAL A 174 -18.29 -3.56 2.61
C VAL A 174 -19.68 -4.17 2.62
N LEU A 175 -20.41 -4.04 3.72
CA LEU A 175 -21.78 -4.58 3.83
C LEU A 175 -22.85 -3.64 3.25
N GLU A 176 -22.51 -2.38 3.02
CA GLU A 176 -23.42 -1.42 2.39
C GLU A 176 -23.55 -1.71 0.89
N ASP A 177 -24.78 -1.94 0.44
CA ASP A 177 -25.11 -2.32 -0.96
C ASP A 177 -25.78 -1.15 -1.70
N THR A 178 -25.21 0.05 -1.61
CA THR A 178 -25.85 1.24 -2.20
C THR A 178 -25.03 1.94 -3.28
N MET A 179 -23.77 1.51 -3.51
CA MET A 179 -22.82 2.21 -4.37
C MET A 179 -22.39 1.40 -5.60
N GLU A 180 -23.36 0.90 -6.38
CA GLU A 180 -23.12 0.02 -7.53
C GLU A 180 -22.08 0.58 -8.52
N ILE A 181 -22.08 1.89 -8.81
CA ILE A 181 -21.09 2.50 -9.71
C ILE A 181 -19.68 2.36 -9.13
N THR A 182 -19.51 2.65 -7.84
CA THR A 182 -18.21 2.53 -7.15
C THR A 182 -17.73 1.08 -7.16
N ASP A 183 -18.63 0.12 -6.95
CA ASP A 183 -18.32 -1.30 -7.01
C ASP A 183 -17.91 -1.77 -8.41
N ARG A 184 -18.59 -1.33 -9.45
CA ARG A 184 -18.23 -1.65 -10.85
C ARG A 184 -16.86 -1.09 -11.21
N ILE A 185 -16.55 0.14 -10.78
CA ILE A 185 -15.22 0.71 -11.00
C ILE A 185 -14.16 -0.12 -10.26
N ALA A 186 -14.40 -0.51 -9.01
CA ALA A 186 -13.49 -1.36 -8.24
C ALA A 186 -13.28 -2.73 -8.93
N GLN A 187 -14.35 -3.36 -9.41
CA GLN A 187 -14.28 -4.61 -10.17
C GLN A 187 -13.42 -4.47 -11.44
N ASP A 188 -13.58 -3.37 -12.18
CA ASP A 188 -12.83 -3.13 -13.41
C ASP A 188 -11.36 -2.78 -13.11
N VAL A 189 -11.05 -2.09 -12.00
CA VAL A 189 -9.66 -1.92 -11.53
C VAL A 189 -9.02 -3.27 -11.22
N MET A 190 -9.71 -4.16 -10.50
CA MET A 190 -9.20 -5.50 -10.20
C MET A 190 -8.96 -6.34 -11.47
N LYS A 191 -9.91 -6.35 -12.41
CA LYS A 191 -9.74 -7.05 -13.71
C LYS A 191 -8.58 -6.48 -14.51
N ASN A 192 -8.41 -5.16 -14.51
CA ASN A 192 -7.29 -4.49 -15.17
C ASN A 192 -5.96 -4.97 -14.58
N VAL A 193 -5.83 -4.96 -13.25
CA VAL A 193 -4.62 -5.46 -12.57
C VAL A 193 -4.37 -6.92 -12.92
N MET A 194 -5.38 -7.78 -12.85
CA MET A 194 -5.25 -9.20 -13.18
C MET A 194 -4.79 -9.43 -14.62
N LYS A 195 -5.31 -8.67 -15.58
CA LYS A 195 -4.90 -8.74 -16.99
C LYS A 195 -3.44 -8.37 -17.16
N TYR A 196 -3.06 -7.21 -16.63
CA TYR A 196 -1.75 -6.62 -16.92
C TYR A 196 -0.63 -7.20 -16.05
N ALA A 197 -0.90 -7.70 -14.85
CA ALA A 197 0.06 -8.46 -14.07
C ALA A 197 0.52 -9.73 -14.82
N LYS A 198 -0.39 -10.46 -15.46
CA LYS A 198 -0.09 -11.63 -16.29
C LYS A 198 0.74 -11.26 -17.55
N ILE A 199 0.51 -10.10 -18.13
CA ILE A 199 1.30 -9.61 -19.26
C ILE A 199 2.71 -9.27 -18.79
N LEU A 200 2.85 -8.50 -17.70
CA LEU A 200 4.14 -8.11 -17.13
C LEU A 200 4.98 -9.30 -16.66
N LYS A 201 4.34 -10.41 -16.27
CA LYS A 201 5.04 -11.65 -15.96
C LYS A 201 5.79 -12.23 -17.16
N LYS A 202 5.29 -12.02 -18.38
CA LYS A 202 5.85 -12.56 -19.64
C LYS A 202 6.67 -11.52 -20.40
N ASP A 203 6.27 -10.26 -20.33
CA ASP A 203 6.85 -9.11 -21.02
C ASP A 203 6.99 -7.94 -20.06
N PRO A 204 8.09 -7.91 -19.25
CA PRO A 204 8.28 -6.92 -18.19
C PRO A 204 8.39 -5.46 -18.68
N GLU A 205 8.74 -5.26 -19.97
CA GLU A 205 8.90 -3.94 -20.59
C GLU A 205 7.68 -3.51 -21.42
N ASN A 206 6.55 -4.22 -21.30
CA ASN A 206 5.32 -3.87 -21.98
C ASN A 206 4.79 -2.51 -21.50
N TYR A 207 4.92 -1.49 -22.34
CA TYR A 207 4.54 -0.12 -22.00
C TYR A 207 3.08 0.00 -21.58
N GLU A 208 2.15 -0.60 -22.36
CA GLU A 208 0.71 -0.55 -22.07
C GLU A 208 0.41 -1.16 -20.70
N ALA A 209 1.03 -2.31 -20.41
CA ALA A 209 0.82 -2.98 -19.14
C ALA A 209 1.39 -2.16 -17.97
N ARG A 210 2.60 -1.60 -18.08
CA ARG A 210 3.19 -0.72 -17.07
C ARG A 210 2.33 0.52 -16.84
N ALA A 211 1.85 1.16 -17.92
CA ALA A 211 0.99 2.35 -17.84
C ALA A 211 -0.34 2.04 -17.13
N ASN A 212 -0.97 0.93 -17.46
CA ASN A 212 -2.24 0.53 -16.84
C ASN A 212 -2.09 0.16 -15.36
N ILE A 213 -1.04 -0.57 -14.98
CA ILE A 213 -0.76 -0.87 -13.57
C ILE A 213 -0.44 0.42 -12.80
N MET A 214 0.37 1.31 -13.36
CA MET A 214 0.70 2.60 -12.76
C MET A 214 -0.55 3.46 -12.52
N TRP A 215 -1.46 3.52 -13.49
CA TRP A 215 -2.70 4.26 -13.33
C TRP A 215 -3.65 3.57 -12.33
N ALA A 216 -3.74 2.23 -12.37
CA ALA A 216 -4.55 1.46 -11.42
C ALA A 216 -4.10 1.69 -9.97
N SER A 217 -2.78 1.83 -9.70
CA SER A 217 -2.29 2.10 -8.34
C SER A 217 -2.84 3.40 -7.77
N SER A 218 -2.88 4.46 -8.56
CA SER A 218 -3.46 5.74 -8.15
C SER A 218 -4.98 5.63 -7.91
N TRP A 219 -5.71 4.93 -8.77
CA TRP A 219 -7.16 4.74 -8.62
C TRP A 219 -7.51 3.95 -7.37
N ALA A 220 -6.73 2.92 -7.06
CA ALA A 220 -6.96 2.06 -5.91
C ALA A 220 -6.92 2.81 -4.57
N ILE A 221 -6.23 3.96 -4.48
CA ILE A 221 -5.96 4.64 -3.20
C ILE A 221 -6.45 6.10 -3.12
N ASN A 222 -6.81 6.74 -4.24
CA ASN A 222 -7.12 8.19 -4.26
C ASN A 222 -8.37 8.61 -3.48
N GLY A 223 -9.15 7.65 -2.97
CA GLY A 223 -10.39 7.87 -2.22
C GLY A 223 -11.66 7.68 -3.04
N LEU A 224 -11.59 7.59 -4.39
CA LEU A 224 -12.78 7.41 -5.23
C LEU A 224 -13.53 6.11 -4.89
N LEU A 225 -12.80 5.01 -4.71
CA LEU A 225 -13.38 3.69 -4.40
C LEU A 225 -13.94 3.58 -2.96
N SER A 226 -13.70 4.58 -2.12
CA SER A 226 -14.31 4.70 -0.79
C SER A 226 -15.55 5.59 -0.76
N THR A 227 -15.89 6.22 -1.90
CA THR A 227 -17.00 7.19 -1.95
C THR A 227 -18.33 6.51 -1.64
N GLY A 228 -18.99 7.01 -0.59
CA GLY A 228 -20.28 6.50 -0.14
C GLY A 228 -20.22 5.17 0.62
N LYS A 229 -19.02 4.74 1.06
CA LYS A 229 -18.80 3.46 1.75
C LYS A 229 -18.10 3.64 3.08
N SER A 230 -18.40 2.76 4.04
CA SER A 230 -17.67 2.62 5.31
C SER A 230 -16.55 1.60 5.12
N THR A 231 -15.43 2.02 4.54
CA THR A 231 -14.31 1.14 4.25
C THR A 231 -13.48 0.85 5.51
N ALA A 232 -12.87 -0.33 5.53
CA ALA A 232 -12.01 -0.78 6.62
C ALA A 232 -10.73 -1.43 6.07
N TRP A 233 -9.69 -1.45 6.90
CA TRP A 233 -8.35 -1.90 6.56
C TRP A 233 -7.96 -3.12 7.38
N SER A 234 -8.80 -4.17 7.35
CA SER A 234 -8.64 -5.34 8.21
C SER A 234 -7.40 -6.15 7.88
N VAL A 235 -7.16 -6.40 6.60
CA VAL A 235 -5.99 -7.19 6.15
C VAL A 235 -4.72 -6.36 6.29
N HIS A 236 -4.76 -5.07 5.97
CA HIS A 236 -3.62 -4.18 6.18
C HIS A 236 -3.22 -4.07 7.65
N ALA A 237 -4.19 -4.01 8.58
CA ALA A 237 -3.91 -3.98 10.01
C ALA A 237 -3.16 -5.23 10.49
N MET A 238 -3.50 -6.41 9.97
CA MET A 238 -2.77 -7.65 10.24
C MET A 238 -1.40 -7.66 9.55
N GLU A 239 -1.31 -7.22 8.30
CA GLU A 239 -0.06 -7.23 7.54
C GLU A 239 0.98 -6.27 8.13
N HIS A 240 0.56 -5.14 8.69
CA HIS A 240 1.48 -4.21 9.35
C HIS A 240 2.31 -4.87 10.45
N GLU A 241 1.77 -5.84 11.15
CA GLU A 241 2.52 -6.60 12.15
C GLU A 241 3.52 -7.58 11.51
N LEU A 242 3.15 -8.24 10.39
CA LEU A 242 4.09 -9.07 9.63
C LEU A 242 5.28 -8.22 9.13
N SER A 243 5.01 -7.07 8.55
CA SER A 243 6.05 -6.13 8.12
C SER A 243 6.90 -5.61 9.29
N ALA A 244 6.29 -5.31 10.43
CA ALA A 244 7.00 -4.78 11.59
C ALA A 244 7.95 -5.81 12.23
N TYR A 245 7.53 -7.07 12.34
CA TYR A 245 8.30 -8.10 13.04
C TYR A 245 9.27 -8.88 12.15
N TYR A 246 9.02 -8.93 10.83
CA TYR A 246 9.79 -9.78 9.89
C TYR A 246 10.31 -9.03 8.66
N ASP A 247 10.01 -7.74 8.52
CA ASP A 247 10.39 -6.90 7.37
C ASP A 247 9.99 -7.52 6.01
N ILE A 248 8.86 -8.24 5.98
CA ILE A 248 8.33 -8.85 4.76
C ILE A 248 7.88 -7.77 3.78
N THR A 249 8.00 -8.05 2.49
CA THR A 249 7.46 -7.17 1.44
C THR A 249 5.94 -7.06 1.57
N HIS A 250 5.43 -5.85 1.74
CA HIS A 250 4.04 -5.54 2.07
C HIS A 250 3.01 -6.28 1.20
N GLY A 251 3.13 -6.21 -0.13
CA GLY A 251 2.23 -6.90 -1.05
C GLY A 251 2.20 -8.43 -0.91
N ILE A 252 3.30 -9.05 -0.45
CA ILE A 252 3.35 -10.49 -0.16
C ILE A 252 2.54 -10.82 1.07
N GLY A 253 2.75 -10.08 2.16
CA GLY A 253 1.98 -10.28 3.40
C GLY A 253 0.48 -10.15 3.15
N LEU A 254 0.07 -9.14 2.37
CA LEU A 254 -1.32 -8.96 1.97
C LEU A 254 -1.85 -10.15 1.14
N ALA A 255 -1.09 -10.63 0.15
CA ALA A 255 -1.51 -11.75 -0.69
C ALA A 255 -1.68 -13.06 0.11
N ILE A 256 -0.76 -13.34 1.04
CA ILE A 256 -0.83 -14.51 1.94
C ILE A 256 -2.08 -14.45 2.83
N LEU A 257 -2.33 -13.30 3.44
CA LEU A 257 -3.42 -13.13 4.42
C LEU A 257 -4.80 -13.18 3.78
N THR A 258 -4.98 -12.57 2.60
CA THR A 258 -6.31 -12.28 2.06
C THR A 258 -7.21 -13.48 1.84
N PRO A 259 -6.78 -14.58 1.18
CA PRO A 259 -7.65 -15.74 1.00
C PRO A 259 -8.04 -16.38 2.33
N ARG A 260 -7.17 -16.36 3.34
CA ARG A 260 -7.42 -16.90 4.69
C ARG A 260 -8.40 -16.01 5.45
N PHE A 261 -8.20 -14.70 5.39
CA PHE A 261 -9.15 -13.72 5.92
C PHE A 261 -10.54 -13.90 5.32
N LEU A 262 -10.66 -13.97 3.99
CA LEU A 262 -11.95 -14.18 3.32
C LEU A 262 -12.62 -15.50 3.72
N ASN A 263 -11.84 -16.58 3.88
CA ASN A 263 -12.37 -17.85 4.38
C ASN A 263 -12.86 -17.74 5.84
N HIS A 264 -12.14 -17.00 6.70
CA HIS A 264 -12.49 -16.81 8.10
C HIS A 264 -13.80 -16.01 8.24
N ILE A 265 -13.98 -14.97 7.47
CA ILE A 265 -15.19 -14.13 7.53
C ILE A 265 -16.37 -14.68 6.74
N LEU A 266 -16.21 -15.77 5.96
CA LEU A 266 -17.26 -16.33 5.12
C LEU A 266 -18.38 -16.96 5.96
N ASN A 267 -19.54 -16.33 5.96
CA ASN A 267 -20.75 -16.76 6.66
C ASN A 267 -22.01 -16.25 5.93
N ASP A 268 -23.20 -16.50 6.46
CA ASP A 268 -24.47 -16.14 5.83
C ASP A 268 -24.63 -14.63 5.59
N LYS A 269 -23.91 -13.76 6.32
CA LYS A 269 -23.99 -12.30 6.14
C LYS A 269 -23.02 -11.78 5.08
N THR A 270 -21.93 -12.50 4.83
CA THR A 270 -20.85 -12.08 3.92
C THR A 270 -20.81 -12.86 2.62
N VAL A 271 -21.57 -13.96 2.54
CA VAL A 271 -21.54 -14.90 1.41
C VAL A 271 -21.90 -14.21 0.08
N ASP A 272 -22.92 -13.34 0.08
CA ASP A 272 -23.35 -12.66 -1.15
C ASP A 272 -22.27 -11.71 -1.67
N MET A 273 -21.62 -10.94 -0.80
CA MET A 273 -20.51 -10.04 -1.12
C MET A 273 -19.32 -10.80 -1.75
N ILE A 274 -18.91 -11.93 -1.16
CA ILE A 274 -17.78 -12.72 -1.68
C ILE A 274 -18.17 -13.46 -2.96
N ARG A 275 -19.41 -13.94 -3.08
CA ARG A 275 -19.95 -14.53 -4.29
C ARG A 275 -19.96 -13.53 -5.45
N ASP A 276 -20.46 -12.32 -5.21
CA ASP A 276 -20.56 -11.28 -6.23
C ASP A 276 -19.17 -10.83 -6.72
N PHE A 277 -18.18 -10.77 -5.83
CA PHE A 277 -16.77 -10.63 -6.20
C PHE A 277 -16.36 -11.73 -7.20
N GLY A 278 -16.67 -12.99 -6.91
CA GLY A 278 -16.33 -14.11 -7.79
C GLY A 278 -17.01 -14.01 -9.16
N ILE A 279 -18.30 -13.66 -9.18
CA ILE A 279 -19.07 -13.51 -10.42
C ILE A 279 -18.53 -12.35 -11.25
N ASN A 280 -18.34 -11.19 -10.63
CA ASN A 280 -18.04 -9.96 -11.34
C ASN A 280 -16.55 -9.80 -11.70
N VAL A 281 -15.64 -10.37 -10.92
CA VAL A 281 -14.18 -10.23 -11.14
C VAL A 281 -13.60 -11.46 -11.84
N PHE A 282 -13.99 -12.67 -11.44
CA PHE A 282 -13.50 -13.94 -12.01
C PHE A 282 -14.42 -14.57 -13.02
N ASN A 283 -15.59 -13.98 -13.32
CA ASN A 283 -16.60 -14.52 -14.23
C ASN A 283 -17.09 -15.92 -13.82
N ILE A 284 -17.20 -16.19 -12.52
CA ILE A 284 -17.76 -17.43 -12.01
C ILE A 284 -19.24 -17.52 -12.41
N THR A 285 -19.65 -18.62 -13.05
CA THR A 285 -21.06 -18.86 -13.34
C THR A 285 -21.79 -19.12 -12.01
N PRO A 286 -22.80 -18.30 -11.67
CA PRO A 286 -23.55 -18.47 -10.43
C PRO A 286 -24.31 -19.80 -10.40
N SER A 287 -24.34 -20.45 -9.24
CA SER A 287 -25.10 -21.65 -8.96
C SER A 287 -26.15 -21.40 -7.86
N ASP A 288 -26.99 -22.40 -7.60
CA ASP A 288 -27.95 -22.34 -6.50
C ASP A 288 -27.29 -22.41 -5.11
N ASN A 289 -26.01 -22.80 -5.05
CA ASN A 289 -25.24 -22.87 -3.82
C ASN A 289 -24.28 -21.68 -3.67
N LYS A 290 -24.78 -20.58 -3.08
CA LYS A 290 -24.02 -19.35 -2.84
C LYS A 290 -22.71 -19.57 -2.08
N MET A 291 -22.73 -20.44 -1.06
CA MET A 291 -21.55 -20.75 -0.26
C MET A 291 -20.45 -21.41 -1.08
N ASN A 292 -20.83 -22.30 -1.99
CA ASN A 292 -19.88 -22.94 -2.89
C ASN A 292 -19.31 -21.94 -3.92
N ASP A 293 -20.13 -21.02 -4.43
CA ASP A 293 -19.68 -19.99 -5.36
C ASP A 293 -18.71 -19.02 -4.68
N ALA A 294 -18.97 -18.62 -3.42
CA ALA A 294 -18.06 -17.80 -2.62
C ALA A 294 -16.73 -18.51 -2.35
N LYS A 295 -16.75 -19.79 -2.00
CA LYS A 295 -15.52 -20.59 -1.83
C LYS A 295 -14.71 -20.70 -3.12
N LYS A 296 -15.37 -20.83 -4.28
CA LYS A 296 -14.69 -20.79 -5.58
C LYS A 296 -14.04 -19.44 -5.84
N ALA A 297 -14.69 -18.32 -5.48
CA ALA A 297 -14.12 -17.00 -5.63
C ALA A 297 -12.82 -16.84 -4.84
N ILE A 298 -12.80 -17.32 -3.59
CA ILE A 298 -11.59 -17.31 -2.75
C ILE A 298 -10.50 -18.21 -3.36
N ALA A 299 -10.86 -19.40 -3.85
CA ALA A 299 -9.91 -20.30 -4.50
C ALA A 299 -9.30 -19.70 -5.79
N TYR A 300 -10.10 -18.97 -6.58
CA TYR A 300 -9.60 -18.29 -7.78
C TYR A 300 -8.69 -17.13 -7.44
N LEU A 301 -8.97 -16.37 -6.38
CA LEU A 301 -8.07 -15.34 -5.90
C LEU A 301 -6.72 -15.92 -5.45
N HIS A 302 -6.76 -17.01 -4.67
CA HIS A 302 -5.55 -17.72 -4.26
C HIS A 302 -4.74 -18.20 -5.47
N ALA A 303 -5.39 -18.86 -6.43
CA ALA A 303 -4.74 -19.35 -7.63
C ALA A 303 -4.16 -18.20 -8.49
N PHE A 304 -4.82 -17.06 -8.55
CA PHE A 304 -4.27 -15.88 -9.23
C PHE A 304 -2.95 -15.42 -8.61
N PHE A 305 -2.87 -15.29 -7.30
CA PHE A 305 -1.63 -14.92 -6.62
C PHE A 305 -0.53 -15.99 -6.78
N GLU A 306 -0.88 -17.25 -6.55
CA GLU A 306 0.06 -18.37 -6.57
C GLU A 306 0.56 -18.70 -7.98
N GLN A 307 -0.38 -18.92 -8.93
CA GLN A 307 -0.07 -19.50 -10.23
C GLN A 307 0.21 -18.45 -11.30
N ASP A 308 -0.59 -17.38 -11.34
CA ASP A 308 -0.44 -16.34 -12.35
C ASP A 308 0.65 -15.33 -11.99
N MET A 309 0.78 -14.98 -10.70
CA MET A 309 1.75 -13.99 -10.22
C MET A 309 3.00 -14.63 -9.61
N CYS A 310 2.96 -15.93 -9.29
CA CYS A 310 4.04 -16.67 -8.62
C CYS A 310 4.46 -16.04 -7.29
N ILE A 311 3.48 -15.59 -6.51
CA ILE A 311 3.69 -15.08 -5.16
C ILE A 311 3.69 -16.26 -4.17
N PRO A 312 4.62 -16.30 -3.19
CA PRO A 312 4.54 -17.22 -2.06
C PRO A 312 3.19 -17.08 -1.33
N MET A 313 2.53 -18.19 -1.04
CA MET A 313 1.19 -18.16 -0.46
C MET A 313 1.11 -18.68 0.96
N THR A 314 2.25 -18.98 1.59
CA THR A 314 2.33 -19.34 3.01
C THR A 314 3.40 -18.53 3.73
N LEU A 315 3.25 -18.38 5.05
CA LEU A 315 4.26 -17.74 5.90
C LEU A 315 5.55 -18.56 5.92
N GLY A 316 5.45 -19.90 5.87
CA GLY A 316 6.62 -20.76 5.82
C GLY A 316 7.48 -20.57 4.57
N GLU A 317 6.88 -20.30 3.39
CA GLU A 317 7.61 -20.01 2.15
C GLU A 317 8.43 -18.72 2.22
N VAL A 318 8.07 -17.80 3.11
CA VAL A 318 8.80 -16.53 3.34
C VAL A 318 9.63 -16.57 4.63
N GLY A 319 9.81 -17.74 5.23
CA GLY A 319 10.67 -17.97 6.38
C GLY A 319 10.08 -17.51 7.72
N ILE A 320 8.77 -17.39 7.81
CA ILE A 320 8.04 -17.03 9.04
C ILE A 320 7.41 -18.30 9.63
N ASP A 321 7.73 -18.58 10.89
CA ASP A 321 7.19 -19.66 11.69
C ASP A 321 6.08 -19.20 12.64
N ASP A 322 5.70 -20.05 13.60
CA ASP A 322 4.62 -19.80 14.56
C ASP A 322 5.07 -19.02 15.81
N GLU A 323 6.38 -18.76 15.99
CA GLU A 323 6.95 -18.25 17.26
C GLU A 323 6.32 -16.89 17.68
N LYS A 324 6.05 -16.00 16.73
CA LYS A 324 5.57 -14.64 17.03
C LYS A 324 4.09 -14.39 16.67
N LEU A 325 3.37 -15.41 16.20
CA LEU A 325 1.98 -15.20 15.73
C LEU A 325 1.07 -14.65 16.83
N GLU A 326 1.22 -15.11 18.06
CA GLU A 326 0.38 -14.67 19.18
C GLU A 326 0.69 -13.21 19.56
N ILE A 327 1.97 -12.83 19.59
CA ILE A 327 2.39 -11.45 19.88
C ILE A 327 1.91 -10.49 18.79
N MET A 328 1.99 -10.90 17.52
CA MET A 328 1.49 -10.12 16.39
C MET A 328 -0.03 -9.96 16.43
N ALA A 329 -0.78 -11.03 16.74
CA ALA A 329 -2.23 -10.96 16.86
C ALA A 329 -2.67 -10.01 17.98
N GLU A 330 -1.98 -10.04 19.12
CA GLU A 330 -2.21 -9.12 20.22
C GLU A 330 -1.85 -7.67 19.83
N ALA A 331 -0.75 -7.47 19.12
CA ALA A 331 -0.33 -6.15 18.65
C ALA A 331 -1.33 -5.57 17.65
N ALA A 332 -1.78 -6.35 16.66
CA ALA A 332 -2.78 -5.94 15.68
C ALA A 332 -4.08 -5.47 16.36
N ALA A 333 -4.64 -6.27 17.26
CA ALA A 333 -5.84 -5.91 18.02
C ALA A 333 -5.62 -4.66 18.87
N ARG A 334 -4.50 -4.57 19.61
CA ARG A 334 -4.16 -3.42 20.44
C ARG A 334 -3.99 -2.13 19.63
N HIS A 335 -3.31 -2.18 18.49
CA HIS A 335 -3.10 -1.02 17.61
C HIS A 335 -4.40 -0.53 16.97
N ALA A 336 -5.35 -1.45 16.77
CA ALA A 336 -6.70 -1.12 16.29
C ALA A 336 -7.68 -0.66 17.40
N GLY A 337 -7.23 -0.57 18.66
CA GLY A 337 -8.05 -0.11 19.79
C GLY A 337 -8.82 -1.22 20.50
N GLY A 338 -8.38 -2.47 20.38
CA GLY A 338 -8.93 -3.66 21.04
C GLY A 338 -9.43 -4.72 20.07
N THR A 339 -10.07 -4.32 18.98
CA THR A 339 -10.52 -5.19 17.88
C THR A 339 -10.29 -4.51 16.54
N ILE A 340 -10.05 -5.29 15.49
CA ILE A 340 -9.94 -4.76 14.12
C ILE A 340 -11.35 -4.62 13.56
N LYS A 341 -11.74 -3.38 13.29
CA LYS A 341 -13.04 -3.04 12.69
C LYS A 341 -13.02 -3.36 11.20
N GLY A 342 -14.16 -3.86 10.67
CA GLY A 342 -14.29 -4.20 9.25
C GLY A 342 -15.67 -4.77 8.94
N VAL A 343 -15.76 -5.48 7.82
CA VAL A 343 -16.96 -6.25 7.43
C VAL A 343 -17.41 -7.20 8.54
N VAL A 344 -16.44 -7.81 9.20
CA VAL A 344 -16.59 -8.55 10.45
C VAL A 344 -15.58 -7.96 11.43
N GLU A 345 -16.00 -7.70 12.65
CA GLU A 345 -15.09 -7.27 13.71
C GLU A 345 -14.23 -8.46 14.15
N LEU A 346 -12.89 -8.30 14.10
CA LEU A 346 -11.96 -9.36 14.46
C LEU A 346 -11.37 -9.10 15.84
N THR A 347 -11.43 -10.12 16.68
CA THR A 347 -10.73 -10.18 17.96
C THR A 347 -9.27 -10.60 17.77
N LYS A 348 -8.46 -10.53 18.84
CA LYS A 348 -7.10 -11.11 18.87
C LYS A 348 -7.11 -12.59 18.42
N ASP A 349 -8.09 -13.36 18.92
CA ASP A 349 -8.16 -14.81 18.66
C ASP A 349 -8.49 -15.07 17.19
N ASP A 350 -9.38 -14.30 16.56
CA ASP A 350 -9.66 -14.37 15.13
C ASP A 350 -8.41 -14.09 14.29
N VAL A 351 -7.66 -13.04 14.65
CA VAL A 351 -6.39 -12.68 13.97
C VAL A 351 -5.38 -13.83 14.09
N LEU A 352 -5.25 -14.42 15.28
CA LEU A 352 -4.35 -15.55 15.50
C LEU A 352 -4.75 -16.79 14.68
N GLU A 353 -6.06 -17.08 14.56
CA GLU A 353 -6.55 -18.16 13.70
C GLU A 353 -6.21 -17.91 12.23
N ILE A 354 -6.39 -16.65 11.74
CA ILE A 354 -6.02 -16.28 10.38
C ILE A 354 -4.52 -16.47 10.14
N TYR A 355 -3.66 -15.99 11.05
CA TYR A 355 -2.21 -16.19 10.93
C TYR A 355 -1.81 -17.67 10.91
N LYS A 356 -2.38 -18.48 11.79
CA LYS A 356 -2.15 -19.94 11.80
C LYS A 356 -2.58 -20.61 10.49
N ALA A 357 -3.67 -20.16 9.89
CA ALA A 357 -4.11 -20.68 8.61
C ALA A 357 -3.18 -20.28 7.45
N CYS A 358 -2.25 -19.34 7.66
CA CYS A 358 -1.25 -18.92 6.69
C CYS A 358 0.07 -19.70 6.76
N LEU A 359 0.28 -20.56 7.78
CA LEU A 359 1.46 -21.44 7.87
C LEU A 359 1.37 -22.56 6.83
#